data_2eae7e2a9d95bd537add996988be1327
#
_entry.id   2eae7e2a9d95bd537add996988be1327
#
_cell.length_a   1.000
_cell.length_b   1.000
_cell.length_c   1.000
_cell.angle_alpha   90.00
_cell.angle_beta   90.00
_cell.angle_gamma   90.00
#
_symmetry.space_group_name_H-M   'P 1'
#
loop_
_entity.id
_entity.type
_entity.pdbx_description
1 polymer ?
#
loop_
_entity_poly.entity_id
_entity_poly.type
_entity_poly.pdbx_seq_one_letter_code
_entity_poly.pdbx_strand_id
1 'polypeptide(L)'
;MKNTKAKNRHNSRRSFIKKGAIASSIFIVPRHVLGGVGYLAPSDRLNLAAIGAGGKGSSDIKNASVNGREKVRALCDVDFSGSAKRSVENFPKAKLYNDYRIMLDKEKLDAVTISTPDHIHGPAAAYAMERGIHVYVQKPMTHNIREARLLTEMAREKKIVTQMGNQGGSNPLLNMVQKWIDSD
;
A
#
# COMPACT_ATOMS: atom_id res chain seq x y z
N MET A 1 -10.18 -46.19 59.38
CA MET A 1 -10.45 -44.75 59.08
C MET A 1 -9.13 -44.04 58.97
N LYS A 2 -8.70 -43.68 57.73
CA LYS A 2 -7.45 -42.94 57.46
C LYS A 2 -7.82 -41.50 57.10
N ASN A 3 -7.45 -40.57 57.99
CA ASN A 3 -7.68 -39.15 57.86
C ASN A 3 -6.64 -38.55 56.89
N THR A 4 -7.04 -38.17 55.72
CA THR A 4 -6.21 -37.44 54.75
C THR A 4 -6.30 -35.95 54.99
N LYS A 5 -5.32 -35.36 55.68
CA LYS A 5 -5.20 -33.89 55.84
C LYS A 5 -4.88 -33.26 54.49
N ALA A 6 -5.76 -32.47 53.95
CA ALA A 6 -5.53 -31.59 52.81
C ALA A 6 -4.44 -30.55 53.16
N LYS A 7 -3.34 -30.57 52.41
CA LYS A 7 -2.20 -29.64 52.54
C LYS A 7 -2.56 -28.33 51.85
N ASN A 8 -2.99 -27.32 52.63
CA ASN A 8 -3.25 -25.98 52.16
C ASN A 8 -1.93 -25.36 51.65
N ARG A 9 -1.74 -25.28 50.32
CA ARG A 9 -0.56 -24.62 49.71
C ARG A 9 -0.79 -23.11 49.82
N HIS A 10 -0.30 -22.50 50.87
CA HIS A 10 -0.15 -21.03 50.92
C HIS A 10 0.91 -20.62 49.88
N ASN A 11 0.44 -19.99 48.79
CA ASN A 11 1.34 -19.29 47.87
C ASN A 11 1.96 -18.09 48.60
N SER A 12 3.23 -18.21 48.99
CA SER A 12 3.93 -17.12 49.64
C SER A 12 4.13 -15.97 48.68
N ARG A 13 4.11 -14.73 49.17
CA ARG A 13 4.38 -13.49 48.38
C ARG A 13 5.69 -13.64 47.58
N ARG A 14 6.69 -14.32 48.11
CA ARG A 14 7.96 -14.60 47.45
C ARG A 14 7.81 -15.55 46.25
N SER A 15 6.93 -16.53 46.32
CA SER A 15 6.61 -17.45 45.21
C SER A 15 5.83 -16.75 44.10
N PHE A 16 4.93 -15.81 44.46
CA PHE A 16 4.21 -14.99 43.51
C PHE A 16 5.15 -14.03 42.76
N ILE A 17 6.06 -13.35 43.47
CA ILE A 17 7.05 -12.44 42.86
C ILE A 17 8.03 -13.22 41.97
N LYS A 18 8.52 -14.41 42.38
CA LYS A 18 9.36 -15.26 41.52
C LYS A 18 8.63 -15.69 40.25
N LYS A 19 7.35 -16.08 40.33
CA LYS A 19 6.55 -16.49 39.18
C LYS A 19 6.23 -15.28 38.29
N GLY A 20 5.99 -14.09 38.86
CA GLY A 20 5.80 -12.85 38.14
C GLY A 20 7.07 -12.37 37.40
N ALA A 21 8.25 -12.51 38.04
CA ALA A 21 9.53 -12.16 37.39
C ALA A 21 9.92 -13.09 36.23
N ILE A 22 9.47 -14.34 36.24
CA ILE A 22 9.65 -15.31 35.15
C ILE A 22 8.63 -15.05 34.02
N ALA A 23 7.46 -14.51 34.35
CA ALA A 23 6.43 -14.15 33.37
C ALA A 23 6.67 -12.79 32.68
N SER A 24 7.51 -11.92 33.26
CA SER A 24 8.05 -10.74 32.57
C SER A 24 9.23 -11.16 31.69
N SER A 25 8.98 -12.01 30.69
CA SER A 25 9.91 -12.18 29.59
C SER A 25 10.16 -10.78 29.01
N ILE A 26 11.38 -10.29 29.13
CA ILE A 26 11.80 -9.07 28.45
C ILE A 26 11.70 -9.40 26.96
N PHE A 27 10.61 -8.95 26.31
CA PHE A 27 10.50 -9.01 24.86
C PHE A 27 11.52 -8.02 24.30
N ILE A 28 12.68 -8.53 23.93
CA ILE A 28 13.65 -7.73 23.16
C ILE A 28 13.06 -7.61 21.76
N VAL A 29 12.36 -6.50 21.51
CA VAL A 29 11.89 -6.19 20.17
C VAL A 29 13.07 -5.64 19.38
N PRO A 30 13.49 -6.31 18.30
CA PRO A 30 14.61 -5.85 17.49
C PRO A 30 14.34 -4.43 16.95
N ARG A 31 15.38 -3.59 16.87
CA ARG A 31 15.24 -2.17 16.49
C ARG A 31 14.60 -1.98 15.11
N HIS A 32 14.81 -2.91 14.18
CA HIS A 32 14.17 -2.88 12.86
C HIS A 32 12.65 -3.07 12.89
N VAL A 33 12.08 -3.55 13.99
CA VAL A 33 10.63 -3.68 14.20
C VAL A 33 10.04 -2.41 14.81
N LEU A 34 10.82 -1.72 15.66
CA LEU A 34 10.37 -0.51 16.36
C LEU A 34 10.44 0.76 15.50
N GLY A 35 11.18 0.72 14.38
CA GLY A 35 11.44 1.91 13.58
C GLY A 35 12.40 2.90 14.28
N GLY A 36 12.52 4.13 13.75
CA GLY A 36 13.36 5.19 14.28
C GLY A 36 14.47 5.58 13.30
N VAL A 37 15.44 6.38 13.77
CA VAL A 37 16.51 6.91 12.91
C VAL A 37 17.26 5.79 12.20
N GLY A 38 17.16 5.75 10.87
CA GLY A 38 17.79 4.73 10.01
C GLY A 38 17.01 3.41 9.87
N TYR A 39 15.85 3.27 10.52
CA TYR A 39 15.02 2.06 10.45
C TYR A 39 13.55 2.39 10.22
N LEU A 40 12.97 1.83 9.17
CA LEU A 40 11.54 1.93 8.89
C LEU A 40 10.84 0.70 9.44
N ALA A 41 9.91 0.89 10.39
CA ALA A 41 9.14 -0.23 10.92
C ALA A 41 8.28 -0.86 9.81
N PRO A 42 8.07 -2.19 9.83
CA PRO A 42 7.20 -2.84 8.86
C PRO A 42 5.77 -2.28 8.81
N SER A 43 5.27 -1.75 9.94
CA SER A 43 3.97 -1.07 10.07
C SER A 43 3.91 0.28 9.37
N ASP A 44 5.07 0.92 9.17
CA ASP A 44 5.15 2.27 8.58
C ASP A 44 5.31 2.22 7.05
N ARG A 45 5.31 1.02 6.48
CA ARG A 45 5.37 0.79 5.04
C ARG A 45 3.99 0.66 4.45
N LEU A 46 3.73 1.39 3.38
CA LEU A 46 2.51 1.24 2.62
C LEU A 46 2.51 -0.09 1.83
N ASN A 47 1.35 -0.74 1.81
CA ASN A 47 1.09 -1.90 0.97
C ASN A 47 0.52 -1.41 -0.36
N LEU A 48 1.30 -1.52 -1.41
CA LEU A 48 0.95 -1.04 -2.74
C LEU A 48 0.56 -2.19 -3.67
N ALA A 49 -0.26 -1.89 -4.67
CA ALA A 49 -0.47 -2.75 -5.82
C ALA A 49 -0.54 -1.94 -7.12
N ALA A 50 -0.37 -2.62 -8.25
CA ALA A 50 -0.56 -2.04 -9.57
C ALA A 50 -1.73 -2.71 -10.30
N ILE A 51 -2.57 -1.90 -10.95
CA ILE A 51 -3.59 -2.31 -11.91
C ILE A 51 -3.13 -1.82 -13.28
N GLY A 52 -2.78 -2.74 -14.19
CA GLY A 52 -2.00 -2.45 -15.37
C GLY A 52 -0.52 -2.33 -15.00
N ALA A 53 0.14 -3.48 -14.80
CA ALA A 53 1.53 -3.53 -14.33
C ALA A 53 2.55 -3.45 -15.47
N GLY A 54 2.10 -3.48 -16.73
CA GLY A 54 2.95 -3.39 -17.92
C GLY A 54 3.23 -1.98 -18.38
N GLY A 55 4.11 -1.82 -19.34
CA GLY A 55 4.40 -0.55 -20.00
C GLY A 55 4.65 0.60 -19.04
N LYS A 56 3.79 1.63 -19.11
CA LYS A 56 3.83 2.79 -18.20
C LYS A 56 3.63 2.39 -16.74
N GLY A 57 2.74 1.43 -16.46
CA GLY A 57 2.47 0.94 -15.12
C GLY A 57 3.68 0.34 -14.42
N SER A 58 4.62 -0.26 -15.18
CA SER A 58 5.86 -0.76 -14.62
C SER A 58 6.72 0.35 -14.02
N SER A 59 6.79 1.51 -14.69
CA SER A 59 7.51 2.66 -14.15
C SER A 59 6.76 3.33 -13.00
N ASP A 60 5.44 3.37 -13.07
CA ASP A 60 4.61 4.01 -12.05
C ASP A 60 4.69 3.26 -10.71
N ILE A 61 4.52 1.94 -10.72
CA ILE A 61 4.62 1.15 -9.47
C ILE A 61 6.05 1.14 -8.93
N LYS A 62 7.06 1.13 -9.80
CA LYS A 62 8.46 1.23 -9.38
C LYS A 62 8.71 2.56 -8.66
N ASN A 63 8.26 3.68 -9.23
CA ASN A 63 8.41 5.00 -8.63
C ASN A 63 7.59 5.14 -7.34
N ALA A 64 6.34 4.66 -7.33
CA ALA A 64 5.49 4.66 -6.14
C ALA A 64 6.08 3.85 -4.98
N SER A 65 6.85 2.79 -5.28
CA SER A 65 7.53 1.99 -4.26
C SER A 65 8.72 2.68 -3.61
N VAL A 66 9.10 3.88 -4.07
CA VAL A 66 10.20 4.68 -3.53
C VAL A 66 11.48 3.84 -3.37
N ASN A 67 11.92 3.22 -4.47
CA ASN A 67 13.10 2.33 -4.52
C ASN A 67 13.02 1.15 -3.52
N GLY A 68 11.82 0.60 -3.30
CA GLY A 68 11.61 -0.54 -2.42
C GLY A 68 11.40 -0.18 -0.94
N ARG A 69 11.26 1.11 -0.63
CA ARG A 69 10.83 1.56 0.70
C ARG A 69 9.44 1.02 1.02
N GLU A 70 8.50 1.19 0.09
CA GLU A 70 7.13 0.70 0.23
C GLU A 70 7.01 -0.74 -0.29
N LYS A 71 6.00 -1.46 0.15
CA LYS A 71 5.83 -2.88 -0.14
C LYS A 71 4.84 -3.11 -1.29
N VAL A 72 5.33 -3.54 -2.44
CA VAL A 72 4.44 -3.99 -3.52
C VAL A 72 3.94 -5.39 -3.20
N ARG A 73 2.64 -5.49 -2.90
CA ARG A 73 1.95 -6.72 -2.47
C ARG A 73 1.42 -7.53 -3.64
N ALA A 74 0.90 -6.83 -4.65
CA ALA A 74 0.24 -7.46 -5.77
C ALA A 74 0.42 -6.67 -7.06
N LEU A 75 0.38 -7.39 -8.17
CA LEU A 75 0.35 -6.86 -9.53
C LEU A 75 -0.87 -7.45 -10.23
N CYS A 76 -1.60 -6.62 -10.94
CA CYS A 76 -2.71 -7.04 -11.78
C CYS A 76 -2.45 -6.64 -13.22
N ASP A 77 -2.45 -7.62 -14.12
CA ASP A 77 -2.30 -7.41 -15.56
C ASP A 77 -2.92 -8.59 -16.32
N VAL A 78 -3.24 -8.40 -17.57
CA VAL A 78 -3.75 -9.46 -18.45
C VAL A 78 -2.63 -10.25 -19.11
N ASP A 79 -1.41 -9.68 -19.17
CA ASP A 79 -0.25 -10.27 -19.83
C ASP A 79 1.03 -10.15 -19.00
N PHE A 80 1.29 -11.14 -18.18
CA PHE A 80 2.50 -11.22 -17.34
C PHE A 80 3.72 -11.76 -18.08
N SER A 81 3.53 -12.41 -19.21
CA SER A 81 4.62 -12.95 -20.03
C SER A 81 5.21 -11.91 -20.98
N GLY A 82 4.43 -10.92 -21.38
CA GLY A 82 4.78 -9.83 -22.27
C GLY A 82 4.98 -8.50 -21.54
N SER A 83 3.97 -7.64 -21.60
CA SER A 83 4.09 -6.24 -21.17
C SER A 83 4.42 -6.07 -19.67
N ALA A 84 3.87 -6.91 -18.81
CA ALA A 84 4.09 -6.84 -17.36
C ALA A 84 5.27 -7.68 -16.84
N LYS A 85 6.00 -8.40 -17.71
CA LYS A 85 7.12 -9.26 -17.32
C LYS A 85 8.15 -8.52 -16.46
N ARG A 86 8.52 -7.31 -16.86
CA ARG A 86 9.47 -6.46 -16.13
C ARG A 86 9.03 -6.16 -14.71
N SER A 87 7.73 -5.98 -14.48
CA SER A 87 7.20 -5.73 -13.14
C SER A 87 7.25 -6.98 -12.27
N VAL A 88 7.00 -8.16 -12.85
CA VAL A 88 7.15 -9.44 -12.15
C VAL A 88 8.61 -9.64 -11.72
N GLU A 89 9.57 -9.35 -12.60
CA GLU A 89 11.00 -9.45 -12.29
C GLU A 89 11.43 -8.46 -11.20
N ASN A 90 10.90 -7.22 -11.24
CA ASN A 90 11.19 -6.20 -10.22
C ASN A 90 10.56 -6.51 -8.85
N PHE A 91 9.43 -7.18 -8.83
CA PHE A 91 8.66 -7.47 -7.62
C PHE A 91 8.33 -8.97 -7.48
N PRO A 92 9.34 -9.85 -7.35
CA PRO A 92 9.14 -11.31 -7.41
C PRO A 92 8.33 -11.87 -6.23
N LYS A 93 8.11 -11.07 -5.18
CA LYS A 93 7.27 -11.44 -4.02
C LYS A 93 5.83 -10.96 -4.13
N ALA A 94 5.50 -10.19 -5.17
CA ALA A 94 4.15 -9.71 -5.39
C ALA A 94 3.27 -10.85 -5.92
N LYS A 95 2.04 -10.91 -5.43
CA LYS A 95 1.04 -11.85 -5.97
C LYS A 95 0.51 -11.35 -7.31
N LEU A 96 0.23 -12.26 -8.22
CA LEU A 96 -0.22 -11.95 -9.57
C LEU A 96 -1.72 -12.20 -9.69
N TYR A 97 -2.44 -11.26 -10.31
CA TYR A 97 -3.88 -11.29 -10.52
C TYR A 97 -4.22 -10.87 -11.95
N ASN A 98 -5.13 -11.59 -12.60
CA ASN A 98 -5.65 -11.19 -13.92
C ASN A 98 -6.93 -10.34 -13.82
N ASP A 99 -7.54 -10.25 -12.63
CA ASP A 99 -8.70 -9.41 -12.37
C ASP A 99 -8.42 -8.51 -11.15
N TYR A 100 -8.46 -7.20 -11.35
CA TYR A 100 -8.20 -6.22 -10.30
C TYR A 100 -9.25 -6.27 -9.18
N ARG A 101 -10.48 -6.65 -9.46
CA ARG A 101 -11.55 -6.77 -8.46
C ARG A 101 -11.22 -7.86 -7.45
N ILE A 102 -10.78 -9.01 -7.95
CA ILE A 102 -10.34 -10.13 -7.10
C ILE A 102 -9.11 -9.73 -6.28
N MET A 103 -8.17 -8.99 -6.86
CA MET A 103 -7.00 -8.48 -6.16
C MET A 103 -7.39 -7.55 -5.02
N LEU A 104 -8.23 -6.55 -5.31
CA LEU A 104 -8.68 -5.55 -4.33
C LEU A 104 -9.53 -6.13 -3.21
N ASP A 105 -10.26 -7.23 -3.47
CA ASP A 105 -11.06 -7.92 -2.46
C ASP A 105 -10.20 -8.81 -1.53
N LYS A 106 -9.08 -9.35 -2.05
CA LYS A 106 -8.26 -10.32 -1.32
C LYS A 106 -7.07 -9.71 -0.58
N GLU A 107 -6.51 -8.62 -1.11
CA GLU A 107 -5.28 -8.04 -0.57
C GLU A 107 -5.58 -6.85 0.34
N LYS A 108 -4.83 -6.75 1.45
CA LYS A 108 -4.85 -5.56 2.31
C LYS A 108 -3.91 -4.53 1.73
N LEU A 109 -4.46 -3.51 1.11
CA LEU A 109 -3.75 -2.47 0.37
C LEU A 109 -4.05 -1.10 0.97
N ASP A 110 -3.03 -0.25 0.98
CA ASP A 110 -3.15 1.16 1.36
C ASP A 110 -3.36 2.04 0.12
N ALA A 111 -2.67 1.72 -0.98
CA ALA A 111 -2.80 2.46 -2.24
C ALA A 111 -2.57 1.58 -3.47
N VAL A 112 -3.10 2.03 -4.62
CA VAL A 112 -2.90 1.40 -5.91
C VAL A 112 -2.50 2.41 -6.98
N THR A 113 -1.64 1.96 -7.91
CA THR A 113 -1.42 2.65 -9.19
C THR A 113 -2.32 2.03 -10.25
N ILE A 114 -2.95 2.85 -11.09
CA ILE A 114 -3.86 2.43 -12.16
C ILE A 114 -3.31 2.99 -13.47
N SER A 115 -2.79 2.10 -14.30
CA SER A 115 -2.11 2.42 -15.57
C SER A 115 -2.56 1.48 -16.69
N THR A 116 -3.86 1.29 -16.76
CA THR A 116 -4.59 0.49 -17.74
C THR A 116 -4.90 1.31 -18.99
N PRO A 117 -5.59 0.76 -20.01
CA PRO A 117 -6.24 1.56 -21.03
C PRO A 117 -7.28 2.53 -20.42
N ASP A 118 -7.43 3.69 -21.06
CA ASP A 118 -8.14 4.85 -20.54
C ASP A 118 -9.56 4.56 -20.02
N HIS A 119 -10.31 3.69 -20.71
CA HIS A 119 -11.69 3.32 -20.36
C HIS A 119 -11.83 2.51 -19.05
N ILE A 120 -10.73 1.98 -18.52
CA ILE A 120 -10.72 1.22 -17.25
C ILE A 120 -10.31 2.09 -16.07
N HIS A 121 -9.71 3.27 -16.29
CA HIS A 121 -9.23 4.15 -15.23
C HIS A 121 -10.31 4.48 -14.20
N GLY A 122 -11.45 5.04 -14.66
CA GLY A 122 -12.56 5.42 -13.79
C GLY A 122 -13.16 4.24 -13.01
N PRO A 123 -13.59 3.16 -13.67
CA PRO A 123 -14.13 1.98 -13.00
C PRO A 123 -13.18 1.34 -11.98
N ALA A 124 -11.89 1.21 -12.31
CA ALA A 124 -10.91 0.62 -11.40
C ALA A 124 -10.63 1.54 -10.20
N ALA A 125 -10.56 2.85 -10.43
CA ALA A 125 -10.41 3.83 -9.36
C ALA A 125 -11.61 3.82 -8.41
N ALA A 126 -12.84 3.85 -8.94
CA ALA A 126 -14.05 3.79 -8.12
C ALA A 126 -14.07 2.52 -7.25
N TYR A 127 -13.75 1.37 -7.85
CA TYR A 127 -13.74 0.09 -7.14
C TYR A 127 -12.72 0.04 -6.00
N ALA A 128 -11.53 0.64 -6.19
CA ALA A 128 -10.52 0.78 -5.15
C ALA A 128 -10.95 1.75 -4.05
N MET A 129 -11.48 2.92 -4.43
CA MET A 129 -11.91 3.97 -3.50
C MET A 129 -13.09 3.52 -2.63
N GLU A 130 -14.01 2.69 -3.14
CA GLU A 130 -15.09 2.07 -2.35
C GLU A 130 -14.56 1.27 -1.17
N ARG A 131 -13.36 0.71 -1.29
CA ARG A 131 -12.67 -0.10 -0.28
C ARG A 131 -11.75 0.70 0.63
N GLY A 132 -11.75 2.01 0.50
CA GLY A 132 -10.88 2.88 1.29
C GLY A 132 -9.43 2.93 0.82
N ILE A 133 -9.14 2.45 -0.39
CA ILE A 133 -7.79 2.37 -0.95
C ILE A 133 -7.49 3.67 -1.70
N HIS A 134 -6.34 4.28 -1.41
CA HIS A 134 -5.84 5.48 -2.09
C HIS A 134 -5.43 5.16 -3.53
N VAL A 135 -5.59 6.13 -4.45
CA VAL A 135 -5.39 5.87 -5.88
C VAL A 135 -4.48 6.89 -6.55
N TYR A 136 -3.54 6.37 -7.33
CA TYR A 136 -2.82 7.11 -8.35
C TYR A 136 -3.29 6.60 -9.71
N VAL A 137 -3.95 7.46 -10.50
CA VAL A 137 -4.56 7.08 -11.79
C VAL A 137 -3.83 7.79 -12.92
N GLN A 138 -3.44 7.05 -13.97
CA GLN A 138 -2.82 7.65 -15.14
C GLN A 138 -3.78 8.59 -15.87
N LYS A 139 -3.19 9.47 -16.66
CA LYS A 139 -3.94 10.39 -17.54
C LYS A 139 -4.45 9.64 -18.80
N PRO A 140 -5.64 9.95 -19.28
CA PRO A 140 -6.68 10.76 -18.64
C PRO A 140 -7.30 10.03 -17.46
N MET A 141 -7.64 10.76 -16.39
CA MET A 141 -8.13 10.16 -15.15
C MET A 141 -9.40 9.32 -15.35
N THR A 142 -10.26 9.75 -16.25
CA THR A 142 -11.54 9.11 -16.55
C THR A 142 -11.87 9.23 -18.04
N HIS A 143 -12.78 8.39 -18.51
CA HIS A 143 -13.26 8.41 -19.88
C HIS A 143 -14.31 9.50 -20.14
N ASN A 144 -15.03 9.95 -19.10
CA ASN A 144 -16.07 10.97 -19.21
C ASN A 144 -16.20 11.82 -17.94
N ILE A 145 -16.92 12.95 -18.06
CA ILE A 145 -17.10 13.91 -16.98
C ILE A 145 -17.89 13.33 -15.79
N ARG A 146 -18.84 12.45 -16.05
CA ARG A 146 -19.65 11.82 -14.99
C ARG A 146 -18.76 10.98 -14.06
N GLU A 147 -17.86 10.20 -14.61
CA GLU A 147 -16.88 9.42 -13.84
C GLU A 147 -15.97 10.35 -13.01
N ALA A 148 -15.48 11.46 -13.60
CA ALA A 148 -14.63 12.40 -12.90
C ALA A 148 -15.34 13.02 -11.69
N ARG A 149 -16.62 13.40 -11.84
CA ARG A 149 -17.44 13.90 -10.72
C ARG A 149 -17.65 12.85 -9.65
N LEU A 150 -18.00 11.63 -10.05
CA LEU A 150 -18.17 10.50 -9.12
C LEU A 150 -16.92 10.28 -8.27
N LEU A 151 -15.74 10.19 -8.90
CA LEU A 151 -14.47 10.01 -8.17
C LEU A 151 -14.18 11.18 -7.23
N THR A 152 -14.53 12.42 -7.63
CA THR A 152 -14.35 13.62 -6.79
C THR A 152 -15.22 13.54 -5.53
N GLU A 153 -16.48 13.14 -5.68
CA GLU A 153 -17.42 12.98 -4.57
C GLU A 153 -16.97 11.87 -3.63
N MET A 154 -16.62 10.70 -4.19
CA MET A 154 -16.11 9.56 -3.41
C MET A 154 -14.83 9.91 -2.63
N ALA A 155 -13.91 10.68 -3.24
CA ALA A 155 -12.68 11.09 -2.58
C ALA A 155 -12.96 11.94 -1.33
N ARG A 156 -13.95 12.86 -1.42
CA ARG A 156 -14.37 13.70 -0.30
C ARG A 156 -15.06 12.92 0.80
N GLU A 157 -16.06 12.10 0.45
CA GLU A 157 -16.84 11.33 1.40
C GLU A 157 -15.99 10.32 2.17
N LYS A 158 -15.14 9.58 1.45
CA LYS A 158 -14.33 8.50 2.01
C LYS A 158 -12.94 8.96 2.48
N LYS A 159 -12.62 10.26 2.32
CA LYS A 159 -11.31 10.85 2.65
C LYS A 159 -10.15 10.14 1.95
N ILE A 160 -10.35 9.77 0.69
CA ILE A 160 -9.35 9.11 -0.15
C ILE A 160 -8.39 10.14 -0.73
N VAL A 161 -7.10 9.87 -0.62
CA VAL A 161 -6.07 10.62 -1.33
C VAL A 161 -6.03 10.14 -2.78
N THR A 162 -6.15 11.07 -3.70
CA THR A 162 -6.13 10.79 -5.15
C THR A 162 -5.08 11.63 -5.84
N GLN A 163 -4.44 11.07 -6.86
CA GLN A 163 -3.49 11.77 -7.71
C GLN A 163 -3.67 11.32 -9.16
N MET A 164 -3.78 12.26 -10.09
CA MET A 164 -3.70 11.97 -11.52
C MET A 164 -2.25 12.00 -12.00
N GLY A 165 -1.88 11.04 -12.84
CA GLY A 165 -0.55 10.92 -13.43
C GLY A 165 -0.27 11.91 -14.55
N ASN A 166 -0.30 13.19 -14.25
CA ASN A 166 0.04 14.27 -15.19
C ASN A 166 1.51 14.69 -15.04
N GLN A 167 2.42 13.79 -15.40
CA GLN A 167 3.87 13.98 -15.23
C GLN A 167 4.42 15.17 -16.01
N GLY A 168 3.82 15.50 -17.18
CA GLY A 168 4.19 16.66 -17.97
C GLY A 168 4.06 17.97 -17.17
N GLY A 169 2.99 18.10 -16.36
CA GLY A 169 2.77 19.27 -15.52
C GLY A 169 3.77 19.47 -14.39
N SER A 170 4.53 18.42 -14.05
CA SER A 170 5.57 18.46 -13.01
C SER A 170 6.98 18.57 -13.59
N ASN A 171 7.11 18.80 -14.90
CA ASN A 171 8.42 18.90 -15.56
C ASN A 171 9.08 20.24 -15.19
N PRO A 172 10.32 20.24 -14.64
CA PRO A 172 11.06 21.47 -14.33
C PRO A 172 11.23 22.42 -15.52
N LEU A 173 11.24 21.90 -16.75
CA LEU A 173 11.33 22.73 -17.96
C LEU A 173 10.13 23.66 -18.12
N LEU A 174 8.93 23.31 -17.62
CA LEU A 174 7.77 24.19 -17.66
C LEU A 174 7.99 25.44 -16.80
N ASN A 175 8.65 25.31 -15.66
CA ASN A 175 9.00 26.47 -14.82
C ASN A 175 10.00 27.40 -15.53
N MET A 176 10.87 26.86 -16.37
CA MET A 176 11.83 27.64 -17.16
C MET A 176 11.12 28.36 -18.31
N VAL A 177 10.23 27.68 -19.02
CA VAL A 177 9.38 28.29 -20.07
C VAL A 177 8.54 29.43 -19.48
N GLN A 178 7.92 29.22 -18.34
CA GLN A 178 7.14 30.26 -17.66
C GLN A 178 8.00 31.50 -17.33
N LYS A 179 9.21 31.30 -16.80
CA LYS A 179 10.14 32.40 -16.53
C LYS A 179 10.53 33.17 -17.80
N TRP A 180 10.68 32.50 -18.93
CA TRP A 180 10.94 33.17 -20.21
C TRP A 180 9.75 34.01 -20.67
N ILE A 181 8.53 33.50 -20.56
CA ILE A 181 7.29 34.24 -20.88
C ILE A 181 7.13 35.47 -19.98
N ASP A 182 7.44 35.33 -18.69
CA ASP A 182 7.31 36.40 -17.69
C ASP A 182 8.42 37.47 -17.81
N SER A 183 9.48 37.20 -18.59
CA SER A 183 10.62 38.11 -18.76
C SER A 183 10.53 39.01 -20.01
N ASP A 184 9.54 38.83 -20.89
CA ASP A 184 9.20 39.68 -22.02
C ASP A 184 8.12 40.71 -21.62
#